data_6dc8bdb27552320b8f3eb9285f0a1f98
#
_entry.id   6dc8bdb27552320b8f3eb9285f0a1f98
#
_cell.length_a   1.000
_cell.length_b   1.000
_cell.length_c   1.000
_cell.angle_alpha   90.00
_cell.angle_beta   90.00
_cell.angle_gamma   90.00
#
_symmetry.space_group_name_H-M   'P 1'
#
loop_
_entity.id
_entity.type
_entity.pdbx_description
1 polymer ?
#
loop_
_entity_poly.entity_id
_entity_poly.type
_entity_poly.pdbx_seq_one_letter_code
_entity_poly.pdbx_strand_id
1 'polypeptide(L)'
;KLDNDRKAIEVKVKKVKGLLSNSSRPSQSLSKDVSLPDPKPAPPKAKPFRFLCRDGKIYPLDDQRLVGRVTQELQKAGIKPNKAKEYDGKKIISHFSKAKPGDPFFQAIPRIDGNKRVIFDLRKKPPAGEDEEALAKPGSRYLAALKGITPKTHYLQFEVFEDSFATYLAARELAGKRNFPAGWKPILRGPDTDCTLALWTINDLGRAALLASRPPPKPTGKPPPKKPPSNVLD
;
A
#
# COMPACT_ATOMS: atom_id res chain seq x y z
N LYS A 1 23.05 35.56 -31.16
CA LYS A 1 22.70 34.88 -29.91
C LYS A 1 21.55 33.90 -30.13
N LEU A 2 20.44 34.33 -30.72
CA LEU A 2 19.25 33.48 -31.06
C LEU A 2 19.57 32.27 -31.95
N ASP A 3 20.44 32.42 -32.95
CA ASP A 3 20.83 31.33 -33.86
C ASP A 3 21.66 30.23 -33.17
N ASN A 4 22.49 30.59 -32.20
CA ASN A 4 23.25 29.64 -31.42
C ASN A 4 22.35 28.85 -30.47
N ASP A 5 21.37 29.53 -29.87
CA ASP A 5 20.40 28.87 -28.98
C ASP A 5 19.49 27.91 -29.77
N ARG A 6 19.08 28.28 -30.96
CA ARG A 6 18.32 27.44 -31.90
C ARG A 6 19.08 26.15 -32.25
N LYS A 7 20.34 26.28 -32.68
CA LYS A 7 21.20 25.10 -32.97
C LYS A 7 21.39 24.19 -31.78
N ALA A 8 21.57 24.75 -30.56
CA ALA A 8 21.70 23.96 -29.36
C ALA A 8 20.41 23.18 -29.01
N ILE A 9 19.25 23.77 -29.25
CA ILE A 9 17.95 23.11 -29.08
C ILE A 9 17.75 21.99 -30.12
N GLU A 10 18.07 22.25 -31.38
CA GLU A 10 17.99 21.23 -32.44
C GLU A 10 18.85 20.00 -32.17
N VAL A 11 20.08 20.20 -31.64
CA VAL A 11 20.95 19.09 -31.23
C VAL A 11 20.35 18.28 -30.07
N LYS A 12 19.78 18.97 -29.05
CA LYS A 12 19.10 18.32 -27.93
C LYS A 12 17.89 17.51 -28.39
N VAL A 13 17.05 18.08 -29.27
CA VAL A 13 15.88 17.40 -29.85
C VAL A 13 16.30 16.16 -30.64
N LYS A 14 17.37 16.24 -31.46
CA LYS A 14 17.90 15.10 -32.20
C LYS A 14 18.43 14.00 -31.29
N LYS A 15 19.10 14.37 -30.19
CA LYS A 15 19.59 13.42 -29.17
C LYS A 15 18.44 12.71 -28.45
N VAL A 16 17.40 13.45 -28.04
CA VAL A 16 16.22 12.89 -27.38
C VAL A 16 15.43 11.99 -28.33
N LYS A 17 15.25 12.38 -29.59
CA LYS A 17 14.63 11.50 -30.62
C LYS A 17 15.43 10.23 -30.84
N GLY A 18 16.76 10.28 -30.87
CA GLY A 18 17.64 9.10 -30.96
C GLY A 18 17.53 8.18 -29.74
N LEU A 19 17.41 8.73 -28.52
CA LEU A 19 17.19 7.95 -27.31
C LEU A 19 15.78 7.33 -27.30
N LEU A 20 14.75 8.01 -27.80
CA LEU A 20 13.41 7.47 -27.93
C LEU A 20 13.30 6.34 -28.95
N SER A 21 14.02 6.44 -30.08
CA SER A 21 14.04 5.39 -31.11
C SER A 21 14.83 4.17 -30.69
N ASN A 22 15.84 4.35 -29.81
CA ASN A 22 16.63 3.26 -29.23
C ASN A 22 16.06 2.73 -27.90
N SER A 23 15.10 3.42 -27.28
CA SER A 23 14.33 2.81 -26.22
C SER A 23 13.47 1.76 -26.90
N SER A 24 13.85 0.48 -26.75
CA SER A 24 12.99 -0.63 -27.12
C SER A 24 11.61 -0.31 -26.52
N ARG A 25 10.62 -0.04 -27.40
CA ARG A 25 9.22 -0.06 -26.98
C ARG A 25 9.10 -1.35 -26.18
N PRO A 26 8.57 -1.32 -24.96
CA PRO A 26 8.29 -2.56 -24.28
C PRO A 26 7.51 -3.38 -25.32
N SER A 27 8.07 -4.52 -25.73
CA SER A 27 7.44 -5.41 -26.69
C SER A 27 6.00 -5.52 -26.22
N GLN A 28 5.05 -5.21 -27.09
CA GLN A 28 3.63 -5.43 -26.78
C GLN A 28 3.61 -6.84 -26.22
N SER A 29 3.53 -6.95 -24.91
CA SER A 29 3.37 -8.23 -24.25
C SER A 29 2.13 -8.80 -24.91
N LEU A 30 2.31 -9.86 -25.70
CA LEU A 30 1.22 -10.65 -26.23
C LEU A 30 0.20 -10.70 -25.12
N SER A 31 -1.00 -10.19 -25.38
CA SER A 31 -2.09 -10.18 -24.40
C SER A 31 -2.25 -11.62 -23.95
N LYS A 32 -1.64 -11.96 -22.84
CA LYS A 32 -1.80 -13.26 -22.22
C LYS A 32 -3.23 -13.22 -21.74
N ASP A 33 -4.11 -13.99 -22.37
CA ASP A 33 -5.47 -14.18 -21.84
C ASP A 33 -5.34 -14.77 -20.45
N VAL A 34 -5.45 -13.89 -19.47
CA VAL A 34 -5.34 -14.28 -18.08
C VAL A 34 -6.75 -14.56 -17.60
N SER A 35 -7.11 -15.82 -17.56
CA SER A 35 -8.30 -16.26 -16.87
C SER A 35 -8.09 -16.02 -15.36
N LEU A 36 -8.66 -14.91 -14.87
CA LEU A 36 -8.73 -14.72 -13.42
C LEU A 36 -9.70 -15.75 -12.84
N PRO A 37 -9.33 -16.46 -11.77
CA PRO A 37 -10.25 -17.34 -11.07
C PRO A 37 -11.50 -16.57 -10.64
N ASP A 38 -12.66 -17.19 -10.73
CA ASP A 38 -13.92 -16.60 -10.32
C ASP A 38 -13.82 -15.93 -8.94
N PRO A 39 -14.32 -14.71 -8.79
CA PRO A 39 -14.27 -14.02 -7.50
C PRO A 39 -15.14 -14.79 -6.50
N LYS A 40 -14.49 -15.37 -5.47
CA LYS A 40 -15.20 -15.99 -4.36
C LYS A 40 -15.57 -14.90 -3.34
N PRO A 41 -16.83 -14.82 -2.90
CA PRO A 41 -17.22 -13.87 -1.86
C PRO A 41 -16.45 -14.16 -0.56
N ALA A 42 -16.06 -13.09 0.14
CA ALA A 42 -15.41 -13.23 1.43
C ALA A 42 -16.43 -13.82 2.45
N PRO A 43 -16.00 -14.75 3.31
CA PRO A 43 -16.87 -15.26 4.37
C PRO A 43 -17.34 -14.13 5.29
N PRO A 44 -18.54 -14.26 5.91
CA PRO A 44 -19.01 -13.28 6.88
C PRO A 44 -17.98 -13.09 8.01
N LYS A 45 -17.67 -11.82 8.33
CA LYS A 45 -16.71 -11.43 9.36
C LYS A 45 -15.25 -11.86 9.09
N ALA A 46 -14.91 -12.31 7.87
CA ALA A 46 -13.53 -12.61 7.50
C ALA A 46 -12.65 -11.35 7.59
N LYS A 47 -11.45 -11.52 8.11
CA LYS A 47 -10.45 -10.45 8.21
C LYS A 47 -9.60 -10.39 6.95
N PRO A 48 -9.21 -9.20 6.47
CA PRO A 48 -8.26 -9.08 5.38
C PRO A 48 -6.87 -9.52 5.84
N PHE A 49 -6.21 -10.36 5.04
CA PHE A 49 -4.76 -10.53 5.11
C PHE A 49 -4.17 -9.89 3.86
N ARG A 50 -3.29 -8.92 4.06
CA ARG A 50 -2.80 -8.06 2.98
C ARG A 50 -1.50 -8.57 2.39
N PHE A 51 -1.36 -8.37 1.10
CA PHE A 51 -0.11 -8.56 0.36
C PHE A 51 0.19 -7.31 -0.46
N LEU A 52 1.43 -6.88 -0.44
CA LEU A 52 1.91 -5.84 -1.32
C LEU A 52 2.61 -6.48 -2.51
N CYS A 53 2.22 -6.10 -3.75
CA CYS A 53 2.91 -6.47 -4.99
C CYS A 53 3.57 -5.22 -5.56
N ARG A 54 4.90 -5.15 -5.52
CA ARG A 54 5.69 -4.00 -6.01
C ARG A 54 7.09 -4.44 -6.44
N ASP A 55 7.62 -3.79 -7.49
CA ASP A 55 8.93 -4.07 -8.11
C ASP A 55 9.07 -5.55 -8.51
N GLY A 56 8.02 -6.13 -9.11
CA GLY A 56 7.98 -7.53 -9.52
C GLY A 56 8.01 -8.54 -8.37
N LYS A 57 7.73 -8.12 -7.13
CA LYS A 57 7.81 -8.95 -5.93
C LYS A 57 6.55 -8.84 -5.07
N ILE A 58 6.29 -9.90 -4.28
CA ILE A 58 5.23 -9.92 -3.29
C ILE A 58 5.79 -9.93 -1.87
N TYR A 59 5.11 -9.20 -0.99
CA TYR A 59 5.46 -9.03 0.42
C TYR A 59 4.23 -9.30 1.27
N PRO A 60 4.23 -10.33 2.15
CA PRO A 60 3.19 -10.52 3.15
C PRO A 60 3.13 -9.33 4.11
N LEU A 61 1.94 -8.83 4.36
CA LEU A 61 1.72 -7.64 5.20
C LEU A 61 0.80 -8.00 6.38
N ASP A 62 1.40 -8.27 7.51
CA ASP A 62 0.71 -8.53 8.78
C ASP A 62 0.55 -7.21 9.56
N ASP A 63 -0.54 -6.50 9.30
CA ASP A 63 -0.83 -5.21 9.93
C ASP A 63 -0.88 -5.31 11.45
N GLN A 64 -1.49 -6.37 12.00
CA GLN A 64 -1.64 -6.51 13.45
C GLN A 64 -0.27 -6.67 14.12
N ARG A 65 0.59 -7.48 13.55
CA ARG A 65 1.95 -7.69 14.06
C ARG A 65 2.78 -6.42 13.99
N LEU A 66 2.68 -5.67 12.89
CA LEU A 66 3.42 -4.42 12.70
C LEU A 66 2.94 -3.33 13.66
N VAL A 67 1.62 -3.14 13.82
CA VAL A 67 1.05 -2.22 14.81
C VAL A 67 1.47 -2.63 16.22
N GLY A 68 1.43 -3.93 16.54
CA GLY A 68 1.90 -4.44 17.83
C GLY A 68 3.36 -4.08 18.11
N ARG A 69 4.25 -4.21 17.12
CA ARG A 69 5.67 -3.83 17.27
C ARG A 69 5.86 -2.31 17.45
N VAL A 70 5.12 -1.51 16.68
CA VAL A 70 5.14 -0.05 16.86
C VAL A 70 4.66 0.33 18.26
N THR A 71 3.57 -0.27 18.73
CA THR A 71 3.03 -0.02 20.07
C THR A 71 4.01 -0.42 21.18
N GLN A 72 4.64 -1.57 21.07
CA GLN A 72 5.67 -2.01 22.00
C GLN A 72 6.85 -1.03 22.05
N GLU A 73 7.26 -0.50 20.91
CA GLU A 73 8.36 0.44 20.84
C GLU A 73 8.00 1.80 21.48
N LEU A 74 6.76 2.27 21.27
CA LEU A 74 6.27 3.46 21.98
C LEU A 74 6.25 3.25 23.50
N GLN A 75 5.84 2.08 23.97
CA GLN A 75 5.83 1.73 25.39
C GLN A 75 7.24 1.69 25.99
N LYS A 76 8.20 1.04 25.32
CA LYS A 76 9.62 1.02 25.73
C LYS A 76 10.22 2.41 25.83
N ALA A 77 9.85 3.30 24.91
CA ALA A 77 10.30 4.69 24.90
C ALA A 77 9.59 5.56 25.96
N GLY A 78 8.63 5.02 26.70
CA GLY A 78 7.83 5.80 27.65
C GLY A 78 6.92 6.85 26.97
N ILE A 79 6.69 6.73 25.67
CA ILE A 79 5.86 7.67 24.90
C ILE A 79 4.39 7.27 25.08
N LYS A 80 3.68 8.04 25.89
CA LYS A 80 2.26 7.81 26.20
C LYS A 80 1.40 8.95 25.66
N PRO A 81 0.12 8.69 25.34
CA PRO A 81 -0.80 9.74 24.95
C PRO A 81 -1.16 10.62 26.15
N ASN A 82 -1.52 11.87 25.88
CA ASN A 82 -2.11 12.78 26.85
C ASN A 82 -3.61 12.42 27.12
N LYS A 83 -4.28 13.21 27.97
CA LYS A 83 -5.72 13.04 28.28
C LYS A 83 -6.62 13.13 27.05
N ALA A 84 -6.22 13.89 26.02
CA ALA A 84 -6.92 14.02 24.74
C ALA A 84 -6.59 12.90 23.73
N LYS A 85 -5.88 11.85 24.16
CA LYS A 85 -5.37 10.75 23.29
C LYS A 85 -4.45 11.23 22.15
N GLU A 86 -3.68 12.28 22.40
CA GLU A 86 -2.69 12.83 21.50
C GLU A 86 -1.29 12.45 21.94
N TYR A 87 -0.41 12.18 20.99
CA TYR A 87 0.98 11.81 21.22
C TYR A 87 1.92 12.94 20.82
N ASP A 88 3.10 13.00 21.43
CA ASP A 88 4.17 13.90 21.01
C ASP A 88 4.86 13.33 19.76
N GLY A 89 4.38 13.75 18.58
CA GLY A 89 4.87 13.26 17.31
C GLY A 89 6.35 13.54 17.07
N LYS A 90 6.91 14.64 17.62
CA LYS A 90 8.33 14.95 17.51
C LYS A 90 9.19 13.94 18.28
N LYS A 91 8.76 13.56 19.49
CA LYS A 91 9.43 12.50 20.27
C LYS A 91 9.36 11.16 19.56
N ILE A 92 8.21 10.83 18.95
CA ILE A 92 8.05 9.61 18.15
C ILE A 92 9.06 9.60 17.00
N ILE A 93 9.11 10.65 16.17
CA ILE A 93 10.04 10.72 15.04
C ILE A 93 11.49 10.59 15.52
N SER A 94 11.89 11.32 16.55
CA SER A 94 13.24 11.25 17.10
C SER A 94 13.62 9.86 17.61
N HIS A 95 12.71 9.17 18.29
CA HIS A 95 12.94 7.81 18.80
C HIS A 95 13.03 6.81 17.66
N PHE A 96 12.09 6.85 16.72
CA PHE A 96 12.00 5.89 15.61
C PHE A 96 13.10 6.05 14.54
N SER A 97 13.75 7.20 14.47
CA SER A 97 14.96 7.36 13.64
C SER A 97 16.07 6.40 14.06
N LYS A 98 16.16 6.05 15.34
CA LYS A 98 17.14 5.13 15.94
C LYS A 98 16.60 3.70 16.02
N ALA A 99 15.40 3.51 16.57
CA ALA A 99 14.82 2.20 16.89
C ALA A 99 14.37 1.39 15.66
N LYS A 100 13.94 2.07 14.57
CA LYS A 100 13.55 1.46 13.27
C LYS A 100 12.65 0.21 13.40
N PRO A 101 11.52 0.29 14.09
CA PRO A 101 10.66 -0.88 14.30
C PRO A 101 10.13 -1.43 12.98
N GLY A 102 9.88 -2.73 12.95
CA GLY A 102 9.40 -3.40 11.74
C GLY A 102 9.42 -4.92 11.87
N ASP A 103 9.18 -5.58 10.77
CA ASP A 103 9.26 -7.02 10.61
C ASP A 103 10.30 -7.40 9.55
N PRO A 104 10.43 -8.68 9.13
CA PRO A 104 11.35 -9.06 8.07
C PRO A 104 11.09 -8.36 6.74
N PHE A 105 9.85 -7.96 6.45
CA PHE A 105 9.43 -7.41 5.15
C PHE A 105 9.39 -5.89 5.12
N PHE A 106 9.02 -5.25 6.25
CA PHE A 106 8.75 -3.82 6.33
C PHE A 106 9.44 -3.17 7.52
N GLN A 107 9.71 -1.88 7.35
CA GLN A 107 10.08 -0.96 8.41
C GLN A 107 8.97 0.09 8.55
N ALA A 108 8.55 0.39 9.77
CA ALA A 108 7.62 1.48 10.05
C ALA A 108 8.36 2.80 10.22
N ILE A 109 7.94 3.81 9.49
CA ILE A 109 8.54 5.15 9.49
C ILE A 109 7.46 6.16 9.85
N PRO A 110 7.56 6.87 10.98
CA PRO A 110 6.60 7.89 11.35
C PRO A 110 6.85 9.20 10.60
N ARG A 111 5.78 9.86 10.20
CA ARG A 111 5.76 11.27 9.76
C ARG A 111 4.57 11.99 10.35
N ILE A 112 4.66 13.32 10.43
CA ILE A 112 3.54 14.17 10.84
C ILE A 112 2.95 14.82 9.59
N ASP A 113 1.63 14.77 9.44
CA ASP A 113 0.92 15.45 8.36
C ASP A 113 0.41 16.84 8.77
N GLY A 114 -0.06 17.63 7.78
CA GLY A 114 -0.64 18.95 8.00
C GLY A 114 -1.92 18.97 8.85
N ASN A 115 -2.52 17.82 9.10
CA ASN A 115 -3.70 17.64 9.94
C ASN A 115 -3.36 17.23 11.38
N LYS A 116 -2.12 17.42 11.81
CA LYS A 116 -1.67 17.01 13.14
C LYS A 116 -1.96 15.52 13.41
N ARG A 117 -1.53 14.65 12.49
CA ARG A 117 -1.55 13.20 12.66
C ARG A 117 -0.14 12.67 12.51
N VAL A 118 0.24 11.75 13.38
CA VAL A 118 1.42 10.91 13.20
C VAL A 118 0.99 9.69 12.39
N ILE A 119 1.50 9.58 11.19
CA ILE A 119 1.23 8.47 10.27
C ILE A 119 2.46 7.58 10.26
N PHE A 120 2.27 6.29 10.50
CA PHE A 120 3.32 5.29 10.37
C PHE A 120 3.24 4.70 8.97
N ASP A 121 4.15 5.13 8.10
CA ASP A 121 4.28 4.61 6.76
C ASP A 121 5.16 3.35 6.74
N LEU A 122 4.89 2.45 5.81
CA LEU A 122 5.66 1.22 5.64
C LEU A 122 6.68 1.38 4.51
N ARG A 123 7.94 1.18 4.82
CA ARG A 123 9.01 1.01 3.84
C ARG A 123 9.33 -0.47 3.67
N LYS A 124 9.19 -0.99 2.45
CA LYS A 124 9.56 -2.38 2.15
C LYS A 124 11.07 -2.59 2.26
N LYS A 125 11.46 -3.82 2.61
CA LYS A 125 12.85 -4.27 2.61
C LYS A 125 13.10 -5.08 1.33
N PRO A 126 13.78 -4.56 0.31
CA PRO A 126 13.86 -5.19 -1.02
C PRO A 126 14.29 -6.66 -1.04
N PRO A 127 15.25 -7.12 -0.18
CA PRO A 127 15.66 -8.53 -0.19
C PRO A 127 14.61 -9.50 0.32
N ALA A 128 13.53 -9.01 0.97
CA ALA A 128 12.56 -9.85 1.63
C ALA A 128 11.37 -10.26 0.74
N GLY A 129 11.15 -9.57 -0.39
CA GLY A 129 10.08 -9.91 -1.34
C GLY A 129 10.43 -11.11 -2.21
N GLU A 130 9.42 -11.82 -2.66
CA GLU A 130 9.54 -12.99 -3.55
C GLU A 130 8.98 -12.65 -4.94
N ASP A 131 9.71 -13.01 -5.97
CA ASP A 131 9.29 -12.91 -7.37
C ASP A 131 8.41 -14.10 -7.77
N GLU A 132 7.92 -14.09 -9.00
CA GLU A 132 7.04 -15.13 -9.55
C GLU A 132 7.65 -16.53 -9.44
N GLU A 133 8.96 -16.67 -9.70
CA GLU A 133 9.64 -17.97 -9.66
C GLU A 133 9.79 -18.50 -8.21
N ALA A 134 10.01 -17.60 -7.26
CA ALA A 134 10.16 -17.97 -5.84
C ALA A 134 8.85 -18.39 -5.19
N LEU A 135 7.70 -17.86 -5.66
CA LEU A 135 6.39 -18.11 -5.05
C LEU A 135 6.01 -19.60 -5.01
N ALA A 136 6.33 -20.35 -6.05
CA ALA A 136 5.96 -21.76 -6.17
C ALA A 136 6.93 -22.72 -5.44
N LYS A 137 8.10 -22.22 -5.01
CA LYS A 137 9.14 -23.06 -4.39
C LYS A 137 8.75 -23.55 -2.99
N PRO A 138 9.13 -24.76 -2.61
CA PRO A 138 9.04 -25.20 -1.22
C PRO A 138 9.79 -24.21 -0.32
N GLY A 139 9.15 -23.75 0.75
CA GLY A 139 9.74 -22.75 1.66
C GLY A 139 9.45 -21.30 1.30
N SER A 140 8.69 -21.01 0.24
CA SER A 140 8.22 -19.68 -0.07
C SER A 140 7.56 -19.01 1.15
N ARG A 141 7.94 -17.76 1.40
CA ARG A 141 7.38 -16.94 2.49
C ARG A 141 5.92 -16.62 2.24
N TYR A 142 5.54 -16.45 0.98
CA TYR A 142 4.16 -16.33 0.57
C TYR A 142 3.33 -17.55 0.98
N LEU A 143 3.81 -18.76 0.62
CA LEU A 143 3.14 -20.00 1.00
C LEU A 143 3.13 -20.21 2.51
N ALA A 144 4.18 -19.81 3.21
CA ALA A 144 4.25 -19.85 4.67
C ALA A 144 3.21 -18.89 5.30
N ALA A 145 3.03 -17.70 4.76
CA ALA A 145 2.00 -16.78 5.20
C ALA A 145 0.58 -17.35 5.00
N LEU A 146 0.31 -17.99 3.85
CA LEU A 146 -0.97 -18.67 3.60
C LEU A 146 -1.24 -19.84 4.55
N LYS A 147 -0.19 -20.58 4.99
CA LYS A 147 -0.34 -21.64 5.99
C LYS A 147 -0.71 -21.12 7.38
N GLY A 148 -0.34 -19.88 7.70
CA GLY A 148 -0.63 -19.24 8.98
C GLY A 148 -2.06 -18.72 9.13
N ILE A 149 -2.87 -18.75 8.06
CA ILE A 149 -4.25 -18.26 8.02
C ILE A 149 -5.18 -19.30 7.41
N THR A 150 -6.48 -19.12 7.59
CA THR A 150 -7.47 -20.05 7.02
C THR A 150 -8.48 -19.32 6.13
N PRO A 151 -8.95 -19.94 5.02
CA PRO A 151 -9.95 -19.33 4.13
C PRO A 151 -11.30 -19.04 4.79
N LYS A 152 -11.60 -19.73 5.91
CA LYS A 152 -12.85 -19.54 6.67
C LYS A 152 -12.89 -18.21 7.43
N THR A 153 -11.73 -17.72 7.87
CA THR A 153 -11.61 -16.54 8.74
C THR A 153 -10.88 -15.37 8.09
N HIS A 154 -10.25 -15.62 6.95
CA HIS A 154 -9.48 -14.61 6.23
C HIS A 154 -9.82 -14.60 4.74
N TYR A 155 -9.77 -13.40 4.16
CA TYR A 155 -9.68 -13.22 2.71
C TYR A 155 -8.38 -12.49 2.38
N LEU A 156 -7.88 -12.67 1.16
CA LEU A 156 -6.63 -12.04 0.73
C LEU A 156 -6.92 -10.73 0.03
N GLN A 157 -6.19 -9.70 0.38
CA GLN A 157 -6.25 -8.40 -0.28
C GLN A 157 -4.88 -8.08 -0.86
N PHE A 158 -4.79 -8.08 -2.17
CA PHE A 158 -3.55 -7.71 -2.88
C PHE A 158 -3.57 -6.23 -3.21
N GLU A 159 -2.53 -5.51 -2.80
CA GLU A 159 -2.28 -4.13 -3.18
C GLU A 159 -1.22 -4.14 -4.28
N VAL A 160 -1.65 -3.86 -5.52
CA VAL A 160 -0.88 -4.17 -6.72
C VAL A 160 -0.43 -2.90 -7.42
N PHE A 161 0.87 -2.72 -7.54
CA PHE A 161 1.47 -1.69 -8.39
C PHE A 161 1.55 -2.17 -9.84
N GLU A 162 1.58 -1.23 -10.77
CA GLU A 162 1.60 -1.49 -12.22
C GLU A 162 2.73 -2.43 -12.68
N ASP A 163 3.88 -2.38 -11.99
CA ASP A 163 5.08 -3.17 -12.28
C ASP A 163 5.04 -4.62 -11.75
N SER A 164 3.97 -5.01 -11.06
CA SER A 164 3.90 -6.28 -10.32
C SER A 164 2.65 -7.09 -10.63
N PHE A 165 2.00 -6.81 -11.75
CA PHE A 165 0.77 -7.50 -12.12
C PHE A 165 1.00 -8.99 -12.40
N ALA A 166 2.10 -9.37 -13.05
CA ALA A 166 2.44 -10.77 -13.29
C ALA A 166 2.63 -11.55 -11.98
N THR A 167 3.37 -10.98 -11.02
CA THR A 167 3.59 -11.57 -9.69
C THR A 167 2.27 -11.72 -8.92
N TYR A 168 1.38 -10.71 -9.02
CA TYR A 168 0.03 -10.80 -8.46
C TYR A 168 -0.76 -11.97 -9.03
N LEU A 169 -0.74 -12.16 -10.36
CA LEU A 169 -1.47 -13.24 -11.02
C LEU A 169 -0.99 -14.60 -10.55
N ALA A 170 0.31 -14.83 -10.50
CA ALA A 170 0.90 -16.07 -9.99
C ALA A 170 0.51 -16.32 -8.52
N ALA A 171 0.58 -15.30 -7.67
CA ALA A 171 0.15 -15.38 -6.28
C ALA A 171 -1.36 -15.67 -6.15
N ARG A 172 -2.18 -15.02 -6.97
CA ARG A 172 -3.63 -15.22 -7.00
C ARG A 172 -4.03 -16.64 -7.39
N GLU A 173 -3.33 -17.22 -8.37
CA GLU A 173 -3.52 -18.61 -8.79
C GLU A 173 -3.21 -19.59 -7.63
N LEU A 174 -2.07 -19.40 -6.96
CA LEU A 174 -1.67 -20.21 -5.81
C LEU A 174 -2.66 -20.09 -4.63
N ALA A 175 -3.22 -18.91 -4.41
CA ALA A 175 -4.27 -18.66 -3.44
C ALA A 175 -5.56 -19.39 -3.81
N GLY A 176 -5.95 -19.36 -5.08
CA GLY A 176 -7.11 -20.07 -5.63
C GLY A 176 -7.05 -21.57 -5.43
N LYS A 177 -5.87 -22.19 -5.67
CA LYS A 177 -5.60 -23.62 -5.41
C LYS A 177 -5.79 -24.00 -3.94
N ARG A 178 -5.70 -23.04 -3.02
CA ARG A 178 -5.94 -23.21 -1.57
C ARG A 178 -7.29 -22.73 -1.10
N ASN A 179 -8.19 -22.41 -2.04
CA ASN A 179 -9.56 -21.94 -1.78
C ASN A 179 -9.65 -20.62 -1.01
N PHE A 180 -8.63 -19.76 -1.04
CA PHE A 180 -8.73 -18.44 -0.46
C PHE A 180 -9.59 -17.51 -1.32
N PRO A 181 -10.60 -16.84 -0.73
CA PRO A 181 -11.22 -15.69 -1.36
C PRO A 181 -10.17 -14.58 -1.46
N ALA A 182 -10.09 -13.93 -2.60
CA ALA A 182 -9.09 -12.89 -2.79
C ALA A 182 -9.60 -11.78 -3.70
N GLY A 183 -9.30 -10.55 -3.30
CA GLY A 183 -9.52 -9.33 -4.07
C GLY A 183 -8.21 -8.60 -4.29
N TRP A 184 -8.22 -7.63 -5.19
CA TRP A 184 -7.07 -6.77 -5.43
C TRP A 184 -7.47 -5.30 -5.50
N LYS A 185 -6.51 -4.45 -5.20
CA LYS A 185 -6.63 -3.00 -5.27
C LYS A 185 -5.44 -2.45 -6.06
N PRO A 186 -5.68 -1.81 -7.20
CA PRO A 186 -4.61 -1.14 -7.93
C PRO A 186 -4.08 0.04 -7.10
N ILE A 187 -2.76 0.16 -7.02
CA ILE A 187 -2.09 1.29 -6.38
C ILE A 187 -1.34 2.05 -7.47
N LEU A 188 -1.75 3.29 -7.69
CA LEU A 188 -1.04 4.17 -8.60
C LEU A 188 0.24 4.67 -7.92
N ARG A 189 1.33 4.78 -8.68
CA ARG A 189 2.56 5.42 -8.19
C ARG A 189 2.26 6.87 -7.80
N GLY A 190 2.40 7.16 -6.50
CA GLY A 190 2.53 8.55 -6.06
C GLY A 190 3.96 9.05 -6.31
N PRO A 191 4.16 10.38 -6.42
CA PRO A 191 5.50 10.92 -6.53
C PRO A 191 6.32 10.54 -5.29
N ASP A 192 7.51 10.01 -5.52
CA ASP A 192 8.68 9.94 -4.63
C ASP A 192 8.53 9.54 -3.17
N THR A 193 7.70 8.56 -2.84
CA THR A 193 7.77 7.99 -1.50
C THR A 193 8.26 6.55 -1.57
N ASP A 194 9.43 6.29 -1.02
CA ASP A 194 9.91 4.94 -0.66
C ASP A 194 8.90 4.21 0.25
N CYS A 195 7.96 4.95 0.82
CA CYS A 195 6.92 4.46 1.70
C CYS A 195 5.68 4.11 0.89
N THR A 196 5.25 2.88 1.01
CA THR A 196 4.29 2.28 0.11
C THR A 196 2.86 2.37 0.59
N LEU A 197 2.65 2.29 1.90
CA LEU A 197 1.33 2.22 2.53
C LEU A 197 1.36 2.85 3.92
N ALA A 198 0.27 3.52 4.30
CA ALA A 198 0.06 3.92 5.69
C ALA A 198 -0.44 2.70 6.49
N LEU A 199 0.33 2.31 7.49
CA LEU A 199 -0.01 1.21 8.39
C LEU A 199 -1.00 1.65 9.46
N TRP A 200 -0.70 2.75 10.13
CA TRP A 200 -1.41 3.20 11.31
C TRP A 200 -1.31 4.71 11.48
N THR A 201 -2.33 5.30 12.11
CA THR A 201 -2.38 6.76 12.33
C THR A 201 -2.83 7.03 13.75
N ILE A 202 -2.11 7.92 14.44
CA ILE A 202 -2.47 8.41 15.77
C ILE A 202 -2.50 9.94 15.76
N ASN A 203 -3.15 10.55 16.75
CA ASN A 203 -3.23 11.99 16.86
C ASN A 203 -1.91 12.59 17.38
N ASP A 204 -1.43 13.64 16.74
CA ASP A 204 -0.33 14.48 17.24
C ASP A 204 -0.86 15.56 18.18
N LEU A 205 0.01 16.09 19.03
CA LEU A 205 -0.30 17.18 19.96
C LEU A 205 -0.92 18.38 19.24
N GLY A 206 -2.01 18.90 19.81
CA GLY A 206 -2.76 20.03 19.28
C GLY A 206 -3.76 19.69 18.17
N ARG A 207 -3.97 18.39 17.85
CA ARG A 207 -4.97 17.99 16.85
C ARG A 207 -6.39 18.31 17.30
N ALA A 208 -6.72 18.11 18.58
CA ALA A 208 -8.04 18.43 19.12
C ALA A 208 -8.34 19.93 18.97
N ALA A 209 -7.37 20.80 19.29
CA ALA A 209 -7.49 22.23 19.10
C ALA A 209 -7.66 22.62 17.62
N LEU A 210 -6.88 21.98 16.72
CA LEU A 210 -7.01 22.18 15.28
C LEU A 210 -8.40 21.81 14.76
N LEU A 211 -8.98 20.72 15.25
CA LEU A 211 -10.31 20.30 14.83
C LEU A 211 -11.40 21.25 15.37
N ALA A 212 -11.25 21.73 16.60
CA ALA A 212 -12.17 22.68 17.21
C ALA A 212 -12.16 24.08 16.51
N SER A 213 -11.03 24.47 15.92
CA SER A 213 -10.91 25.73 15.19
C SER A 213 -11.44 25.68 13.75
N ARG A 214 -11.79 24.51 13.23
CA ARG A 214 -12.34 24.38 11.88
C ARG A 214 -13.78 24.86 11.83
N PRO A 215 -14.15 25.68 10.83
CA PRO A 215 -15.56 26.02 10.62
C PRO A 215 -16.36 24.73 10.37
N PRO A 216 -17.61 24.67 10.83
CA PRO A 216 -18.47 23.52 10.54
C PRO A 216 -18.57 23.30 9.02
N PRO A 217 -18.62 22.06 8.56
CA PRO A 217 -18.75 21.75 7.14
C PRO A 217 -20.01 22.48 6.63
N LYS A 218 -19.85 23.24 5.54
CA LYS A 218 -21.00 23.86 4.88
C LYS A 218 -22.02 22.76 4.59
N PRO A 219 -23.30 22.93 4.95
CA PRO A 219 -24.30 21.95 4.63
C PRO A 219 -24.27 21.71 3.12
N THR A 220 -23.94 20.50 2.71
CA THR A 220 -24.01 20.12 1.30
C THR A 220 -25.48 20.04 0.96
N GLY A 221 -26.00 21.09 0.38
CA GLY A 221 -27.43 21.31 0.10
C GLY A 221 -28.01 20.45 -1.01
N LYS A 222 -27.59 19.21 -1.12
CA LYS A 222 -28.30 18.20 -1.93
C LYS A 222 -28.79 17.09 -1.01
N PRO A 223 -30.12 16.94 -0.85
CA PRO A 223 -30.63 15.76 -0.21
C PRO A 223 -30.13 14.51 -0.97
N PRO A 224 -29.82 13.40 -0.27
CA PRO A 224 -29.42 12.19 -0.94
C PRO A 224 -30.47 11.81 -1.99
N PRO A 225 -30.06 11.34 -3.17
CA PRO A 225 -31.01 10.91 -4.18
C PRO A 225 -31.95 9.86 -3.55
N LYS A 226 -33.25 10.07 -3.69
CA LYS A 226 -34.25 9.10 -3.23
C LYS A 226 -33.89 7.75 -3.87
N LYS A 227 -33.73 6.72 -3.04
CA LYS A 227 -33.58 5.35 -3.54
C LYS A 227 -34.71 5.08 -4.56
N PRO A 228 -34.38 4.57 -5.74
CA PRO A 228 -35.40 4.14 -6.66
C PRO A 228 -36.31 3.12 -5.95
N PRO A 229 -37.63 3.13 -6.22
CA PRO A 229 -38.53 2.15 -5.63
C PRO A 229 -37.99 0.76 -5.98
N SER A 230 -37.85 -0.09 -4.98
CA SER A 230 -37.52 -1.50 -5.19
C SER A 230 -38.69 -2.09 -5.98
N ASN A 231 -38.52 -2.35 -7.27
CA ASN A 231 -39.40 -3.19 -8.02
C ASN A 231 -39.29 -4.60 -7.44
N VAL A 232 -40.19 -4.90 -6.52
CA VAL A 232 -40.52 -6.27 -6.17
C VAL A 232 -41.33 -6.76 -7.37
N LEU A 233 -40.74 -7.61 -8.19
CA LEU A 233 -41.45 -8.43 -9.13
C LEU A 233 -41.97 -9.63 -8.34
N ASP A 234 -43.30 -9.70 -8.20
CA ASP A 234 -44.05 -10.88 -7.80
C ASP A 234 -43.83 -12.04 -8.78
#